data_aa1b8f5b17b535b4f97bdc66075b136d
#
_entry.id   aa1b8f5b17b535b4f97bdc66075b136d
#
_cell.length_a   1.000
_cell.length_b   1.000
_cell.length_c   1.000
_cell.angle_alpha   90.00
_cell.angle_beta   90.00
_cell.angle_gamma   90.00
#
_symmetry.space_group_name_H-M   'P 1'
#
loop_
_entity.id
_entity.type
_entity.pdbx_description
1 polymer ?
#
loop_
_entity_poly.entity_id
_entity_poly.type
_entity_poly.pdbx_seq_one_letter_code
_entity_poly.pdbx_strand_id
1 'polypeptide(L)'
;MSQAVIEIKNLTIGYGERHVVFDVNASISEGEIVGIIGRNGAGKSTLLKTIRGLLPKHSGEVTYLGKKLEEYHEKELACKVAYLQQHVEVGFGYTGQDIVLAGRYPYMKWYESESEADKQLALDCMDYTGTLELADKPVTEVSGGQKQRILLAKVLAQQTPILFLDEPTTGLDMVYQEEIFRFAKELAQMGKTILMVVHELNFAAKYCSRILLLGEGKLLADAAPEEAFTEELLSRAYDADIQVTRNPLNNNLEITTKVNAKEKAKETALLHKICAM
;
A
#
# COMPACT_ATOMS: atom_id res chain seq x y z
N MET A 1 -11.65 -23.63 2.22
CA MET A 1 -11.36 -22.43 3.03
C MET A 1 -9.92 -22.06 2.72
N SER A 2 -9.66 -20.87 2.20
CA SER A 2 -8.29 -20.39 1.97
C SER A 2 -7.60 -20.24 3.34
N GLN A 3 -6.32 -20.66 3.40
CA GLN A 3 -5.54 -20.58 4.63
C GLN A 3 -5.19 -19.13 4.91
N ALA A 4 -5.38 -18.66 6.16
CA ALA A 4 -4.93 -17.34 6.57
C ALA A 4 -3.40 -17.26 6.51
N VAL A 5 -2.87 -16.28 5.78
CA VAL A 5 -1.42 -16.03 5.67
C VAL A 5 -0.95 -14.95 6.63
N ILE A 6 -1.86 -14.05 7.06
CA ILE A 6 -1.61 -13.05 8.10
C ILE A 6 -2.80 -13.04 9.05
N GLU A 7 -2.56 -13.17 10.35
CA GLU A 7 -3.57 -12.95 11.37
C GLU A 7 -3.14 -11.79 12.29
N ILE A 8 -4.09 -10.92 12.59
CA ILE A 8 -3.93 -9.74 13.45
C ILE A 8 -4.96 -9.87 14.55
N LYS A 9 -4.53 -9.86 15.82
CA LYS A 9 -5.43 -10.01 16.99
C LYS A 9 -5.18 -8.89 18.00
N ASN A 10 -6.22 -8.12 18.29
CA ASN A 10 -6.28 -7.05 19.29
C ASN A 10 -5.08 -6.06 19.17
N LEU A 11 -4.67 -5.78 17.91
CA LEU A 11 -3.48 -4.98 17.63
C LEU A 11 -3.75 -3.50 17.91
N THR A 12 -2.99 -2.91 18.83
CA THR A 12 -2.96 -1.46 19.09
C THR A 12 -1.62 -0.90 18.66
N ILE A 13 -1.66 0.18 17.89
CA ILE A 13 -0.49 0.77 17.24
C ILE A 13 -0.39 2.28 17.49
N GLY A 14 0.83 2.81 17.39
CA GLY A 14 1.09 4.24 17.56
C GLY A 14 2.57 4.59 17.58
N TYR A 15 2.90 5.78 18.09
CA TYR A 15 4.26 6.30 18.21
C TYR A 15 4.54 6.73 19.66
N GLY A 16 5.60 6.21 20.24
CA GLY A 16 5.94 6.46 21.66
C GLY A 16 4.76 6.08 22.55
N GLU A 17 4.22 7.01 23.35
CA GLU A 17 3.04 6.79 24.18
C GLU A 17 1.70 7.10 23.47
N ARG A 18 1.75 7.67 22.28
CA ARG A 18 0.55 8.05 21.52
C ARG A 18 0.01 6.89 20.73
N HIS A 19 -1.12 6.36 21.13
CA HIS A 19 -1.87 5.39 20.34
C HIS A 19 -2.58 6.06 19.16
N VAL A 20 -2.60 5.40 18.00
CA VAL A 20 -3.20 5.93 16.76
C VAL A 20 -4.38 5.08 16.33
N VAL A 21 -4.26 3.75 16.37
CA VAL A 21 -5.35 2.82 16.07
C VAL A 21 -5.40 1.76 17.15
N PHE A 22 -6.60 1.42 17.59
CA PHE A 22 -6.87 0.51 18.70
C PHE A 22 -7.57 -0.74 18.19
N ASP A 23 -7.24 -1.88 18.81
CA ASP A 23 -7.96 -3.15 18.73
C ASP A 23 -8.26 -3.61 17.30
N VAL A 24 -7.27 -3.59 16.43
CA VAL A 24 -7.40 -4.09 15.06
C VAL A 24 -7.40 -5.61 15.08
N ASN A 25 -8.45 -6.19 14.51
CA ASN A 25 -8.60 -7.61 14.30
C ASN A 25 -8.86 -7.87 12.82
N ALA A 26 -8.03 -8.68 12.17
CA ALA A 26 -8.16 -9.05 10.76
C ALA A 26 -7.47 -10.39 10.47
N SER A 27 -8.01 -11.16 9.54
CA SER A 27 -7.41 -12.41 9.07
C SER A 27 -7.36 -12.37 7.54
N ILE A 28 -6.17 -12.33 6.96
CA ILE A 28 -5.93 -12.14 5.54
C ILE A 28 -5.53 -13.47 4.92
N SER A 29 -6.21 -13.83 3.84
CA SER A 29 -6.03 -15.09 3.13
C SER A 29 -5.06 -14.96 1.94
N GLU A 30 -4.54 -16.08 1.50
CA GLU A 30 -3.72 -16.16 0.29
C GLU A 30 -4.49 -15.64 -0.94
N GLY A 31 -3.83 -14.85 -1.78
CA GLY A 31 -4.39 -14.32 -3.03
C GLY A 31 -5.34 -13.12 -2.85
N GLU A 32 -5.50 -12.58 -1.63
CA GLU A 32 -6.27 -11.35 -1.43
C GLU A 32 -5.49 -10.10 -1.83
N ILE A 33 -6.23 -9.11 -2.36
CA ILE A 33 -5.78 -7.72 -2.50
C ILE A 33 -6.52 -6.90 -1.46
N VAL A 34 -5.82 -6.53 -0.40
CA VAL A 34 -6.37 -5.79 0.74
C VAL A 34 -6.01 -4.32 0.64
N GLY A 35 -7.00 -3.46 0.44
CA GLY A 35 -6.85 -2.01 0.47
C GLY A 35 -6.98 -1.47 1.90
N ILE A 36 -5.94 -0.82 2.42
CA ILE A 36 -5.98 -0.10 3.70
C ILE A 36 -6.34 1.36 3.40
N ILE A 37 -7.52 1.79 3.84
CA ILE A 37 -8.16 3.03 3.45
C ILE A 37 -8.54 3.86 4.67
N GLY A 38 -8.61 5.17 4.52
CA GLY A 38 -8.99 6.13 5.56
C GLY A 38 -8.35 7.50 5.30
N ARG A 39 -8.80 8.52 6.02
CA ARG A 39 -8.27 9.89 5.88
C ARG A 39 -6.77 9.96 6.19
N ASN A 40 -6.12 11.05 5.78
CA ASN A 40 -4.73 11.30 6.15
C ASN A 40 -4.61 11.39 7.68
N GLY A 41 -3.59 10.70 8.22
CA GLY A 41 -3.39 10.60 9.66
C GLY A 41 -4.23 9.52 10.38
N ALA A 42 -5.06 8.73 9.67
CA ALA A 42 -5.84 7.64 10.26
C ALA A 42 -5.01 6.43 10.73
N GLY A 43 -3.69 6.41 10.45
CA GLY A 43 -2.79 5.34 10.90
C GLY A 43 -2.54 4.25 9.85
N LYS A 44 -2.91 4.44 8.58
CA LYS A 44 -2.74 3.45 7.49
C LYS A 44 -1.31 2.93 7.36
N SER A 45 -0.35 3.83 7.09
CA SER A 45 1.07 3.47 6.96
C SER A 45 1.66 2.98 8.29
N THR A 46 1.17 3.51 9.43
CA THR A 46 1.56 3.02 10.77
C THR A 46 1.12 1.57 10.95
N LEU A 47 -0.13 1.24 10.57
CA LEU A 47 -0.63 -0.13 10.62
C LEU A 47 0.22 -1.06 9.74
N LEU A 48 0.44 -0.69 8.48
CA LEU A 48 1.22 -1.49 7.55
C LEU A 48 2.67 -1.72 8.05
N LYS A 49 3.33 -0.66 8.55
CA LYS A 49 4.67 -0.74 9.13
C LYS A 49 4.73 -1.60 10.39
N THR A 50 3.72 -1.49 11.27
CA THR A 50 3.68 -2.30 12.50
C THR A 50 3.42 -3.77 12.18
N ILE A 51 2.51 -4.10 11.26
CA ILE A 51 2.31 -5.48 10.80
C ILE A 51 3.60 -6.02 10.20
N ARG A 52 4.35 -5.24 9.41
CA ARG A 52 5.65 -5.64 8.84
C ARG A 52 6.76 -5.81 9.89
N GLY A 53 6.58 -5.34 11.11
CA GLY A 53 7.60 -5.36 12.16
C GLY A 53 8.61 -4.20 12.09
N LEU A 54 8.34 -3.17 11.28
CA LEU A 54 9.19 -1.96 11.16
C LEU A 54 8.92 -0.94 12.26
N LEU A 55 7.76 -1.02 12.90
CA LEU A 55 7.39 -0.22 14.07
C LEU A 55 6.95 -1.14 15.20
N PRO A 56 7.27 -0.82 16.45
CA PRO A 56 6.79 -1.58 17.58
C PRO A 56 5.28 -1.44 17.73
N LYS A 57 4.63 -2.53 18.13
CA LYS A 57 3.22 -2.51 18.55
C LYS A 57 3.11 -2.13 20.05
N HIS A 58 1.98 -1.55 20.43
CA HIS A 58 1.68 -1.34 21.85
C HIS A 58 1.13 -2.60 22.51
N SER A 59 0.22 -3.30 21.81
CA SER A 59 -0.36 -4.57 22.27
C SER A 59 -0.87 -5.39 21.10
N GLY A 60 -1.34 -6.60 21.38
CA GLY A 60 -1.89 -7.51 20.39
C GLY A 60 -0.85 -8.44 19.77
N GLU A 61 -1.27 -9.20 18.76
CA GLU A 61 -0.45 -10.22 18.12
C GLU A 61 -0.59 -10.13 16.59
N VAL A 62 0.52 -10.36 15.90
CA VAL A 62 0.57 -10.53 14.44
C VAL A 62 1.25 -11.86 14.16
N THR A 63 0.63 -12.70 13.34
CA THR A 63 1.22 -13.96 12.89
C THR A 63 1.29 -14.02 11.37
N TYR A 64 2.33 -14.66 10.86
CA TYR A 64 2.50 -14.99 9.45
C TYR A 64 2.59 -16.51 9.30
N LEU A 65 1.68 -17.10 8.51
CA LEU A 65 1.66 -18.53 8.26
C LEU A 65 1.69 -19.34 9.57
N GLY A 66 0.98 -18.88 10.60
CA GLY A 66 0.87 -19.52 11.93
C GLY A 66 2.03 -19.28 12.90
N LYS A 67 3.10 -18.56 12.48
CA LYS A 67 4.25 -18.19 13.33
C LYS A 67 4.16 -16.72 13.74
N LYS A 68 4.44 -16.38 15.01
CA LYS A 68 4.40 -15.01 15.51
C LYS A 68 5.47 -14.15 14.86
N LEU A 69 5.14 -12.86 14.64
CA LEU A 69 6.06 -11.89 14.05
C LEU A 69 7.40 -11.82 14.81
N GLU A 70 7.36 -11.87 16.14
CA GLU A 70 8.53 -11.77 17.01
C GLU A 70 9.45 -13.00 16.95
N GLU A 71 8.96 -14.09 16.42
CA GLU A 71 9.74 -15.33 16.25
C GLU A 71 10.54 -15.36 14.94
N TYR A 72 10.27 -14.41 14.03
CA TYR A 72 11.01 -14.30 12.78
C TYR A 72 12.29 -13.49 12.96
N HIS A 73 13.40 -13.99 12.44
CA HIS A 73 14.53 -13.13 12.15
C HIS A 73 14.20 -12.20 10.97
N GLU A 74 14.71 -10.96 10.98
CA GLU A 74 14.42 -9.96 9.95
C GLU A 74 14.62 -10.48 8.53
N LYS A 75 15.74 -11.19 8.30
CA LYS A 75 16.06 -11.79 7.00
C LYS A 75 15.06 -12.88 6.59
N GLU A 76 14.62 -13.71 7.54
CA GLU A 76 13.61 -14.75 7.30
C GLU A 76 12.27 -14.09 6.91
N LEU A 77 11.86 -13.06 7.63
CA LEU A 77 10.65 -12.31 7.33
C LEU A 77 10.75 -11.60 5.97
N ALA A 78 11.93 -11.06 5.62
CA ALA A 78 12.16 -10.44 4.32
C ALA A 78 12.04 -11.44 3.14
N CYS A 79 12.25 -12.74 3.36
CA CYS A 79 11.93 -13.77 2.36
C CYS A 79 10.42 -14.09 2.26
N LYS A 80 9.59 -13.60 3.18
CA LYS A 80 8.13 -13.81 3.19
C LYS A 80 7.35 -12.58 2.79
N VAL A 81 7.84 -11.39 3.17
CA VAL A 81 7.11 -10.12 2.98
C VAL A 81 8.04 -9.09 2.38
N ALA A 82 7.78 -8.71 1.11
CA ALA A 82 8.39 -7.53 0.51
C ALA A 82 7.65 -6.26 0.97
N TYR A 83 8.36 -5.15 1.06
CA TYR A 83 7.79 -3.88 1.48
C TYR A 83 8.25 -2.75 0.54
N LEU A 84 7.28 -2.11 -0.13
CA LEU A 84 7.46 -0.87 -0.85
C LEU A 84 7.16 0.30 0.09
N GLN A 85 8.18 1.05 0.44
CA GLN A 85 8.06 2.22 1.30
C GLN A 85 7.66 3.46 0.47
N GLN A 86 6.80 4.32 1.04
CA GLN A 86 6.31 5.54 0.42
C GLN A 86 7.43 6.50 -0.01
N HIS A 87 8.41 6.72 0.88
CA HIS A 87 9.57 7.56 0.60
C HIS A 87 10.86 6.77 0.83
N VAL A 88 11.65 6.64 -0.22
CA VAL A 88 12.97 6.01 -0.16
C VAL A 88 14.00 7.05 -0.59
N GLU A 89 14.86 7.46 0.33
CA GLU A 89 16.07 8.20 -0.03
C GLU A 89 17.11 7.20 -0.53
N VAL A 90 17.54 7.39 -1.77
CA VAL A 90 18.61 6.59 -2.37
C VAL A 90 19.88 7.42 -2.35
N GLY A 91 20.93 6.87 -1.76
CA GLY A 91 22.26 7.52 -1.73
C GLY A 91 22.86 7.69 -3.13
N PHE A 92 23.90 8.51 -3.23
CA PHE A 92 24.64 8.73 -4.48
C PHE A 92 25.32 7.43 -4.94
N GLY A 93 25.38 7.26 -6.28
CA GLY A 93 26.18 6.21 -6.92
C GLY A 93 25.44 4.90 -7.20
N TYR A 94 24.19 4.74 -6.78
CA TYR A 94 23.41 3.55 -7.11
C TYR A 94 22.65 3.73 -8.43
N THR A 95 22.78 2.73 -9.30
CA THR A 95 22.03 2.64 -10.56
C THR A 95 20.64 2.03 -10.34
N GLY A 96 19.79 2.09 -11.38
CA GLY A 96 18.50 1.42 -11.36
C GLY A 96 18.62 -0.08 -11.06
N GLN A 97 19.58 -0.75 -11.71
CA GLN A 97 19.84 -2.18 -11.50
C GLN A 97 20.32 -2.49 -10.09
N ASP A 98 21.22 -1.68 -9.50
CA ASP A 98 21.69 -1.88 -8.12
C ASP A 98 20.53 -1.87 -7.13
N ILE A 99 19.58 -0.93 -7.30
CA ILE A 99 18.40 -0.84 -6.46
C ILE A 99 17.53 -2.09 -6.59
N VAL A 100 17.33 -2.59 -7.80
CA VAL A 100 16.50 -3.78 -8.02
C VAL A 100 17.18 -5.03 -7.48
N LEU A 101 18.48 -5.19 -7.70
CA LEU A 101 19.29 -6.28 -7.15
C LEU A 101 19.27 -6.33 -5.62
N ALA A 102 19.14 -5.18 -4.94
CA ALA A 102 18.99 -5.16 -3.48
C ALA A 102 17.75 -5.94 -2.99
N GLY A 103 16.76 -6.18 -3.87
CA GLY A 103 15.64 -7.09 -3.60
C GLY A 103 16.08 -8.55 -3.37
N ARG A 104 17.26 -8.94 -3.86
CA ARG A 104 17.81 -10.30 -3.72
C ARG A 104 18.58 -10.52 -2.42
N TYR A 105 19.00 -9.47 -1.71
CA TYR A 105 19.81 -9.57 -0.49
C TYR A 105 19.24 -10.49 0.61
N PRO A 106 17.92 -10.61 0.82
CA PRO A 106 17.40 -11.57 1.79
C PRO A 106 17.79 -13.02 1.51
N TYR A 107 18.10 -13.39 0.27
CA TYR A 107 18.45 -14.75 -0.15
C TYR A 107 19.95 -15.03 -0.13
N MET A 108 20.78 -13.99 -0.05
CA MET A 108 22.24 -14.11 -0.13
C MET A 108 22.86 -14.26 1.25
N LYS A 109 23.96 -15.01 1.36
CA LYS A 109 24.79 -14.99 2.55
C LYS A 109 25.67 -13.74 2.54
N TRP A 110 26.15 -13.31 3.71
CA TRP A 110 26.94 -12.09 3.86
C TRP A 110 28.24 -12.06 3.03
N TYR A 111 28.76 -13.21 2.58
CA TYR A 111 29.95 -13.38 1.78
C TYR A 111 29.68 -13.74 0.31
N GLU A 112 28.42 -13.86 -0.08
CA GLU A 112 28.01 -14.17 -1.45
C GLU A 112 27.82 -12.86 -2.24
N SER A 113 28.23 -12.90 -3.50
CA SER A 113 27.91 -11.87 -4.49
C SER A 113 26.68 -12.28 -5.27
N GLU A 114 26.05 -11.32 -5.95
CA GLU A 114 24.91 -11.56 -6.82
C GLU A 114 25.27 -12.57 -7.92
N SER A 115 24.41 -13.55 -8.12
CA SER A 115 24.54 -14.50 -9.22
C SER A 115 24.11 -13.87 -10.55
N GLU A 116 24.54 -14.43 -11.67
CA GLU A 116 24.02 -14.03 -12.99
C GLU A 116 22.51 -14.23 -13.11
N ALA A 117 21.94 -15.21 -12.41
CA ALA A 117 20.48 -15.40 -12.33
C ALA A 117 19.79 -14.26 -11.57
N ASP A 118 20.38 -13.73 -10.49
CA ASP A 118 19.83 -12.58 -9.77
C ASP A 118 19.89 -11.31 -10.62
N LYS A 119 20.97 -11.11 -11.37
CA LYS A 119 21.10 -9.98 -12.30
C LYS A 119 20.08 -10.06 -13.42
N GLN A 120 19.90 -11.23 -14.03
CA GLN A 120 18.90 -11.42 -15.09
C GLN A 120 17.49 -11.18 -14.54
N LEU A 121 17.17 -11.73 -13.36
CA LEU A 121 15.87 -11.50 -12.71
C LEU A 121 15.64 -10.00 -12.44
N ALA A 122 16.66 -9.27 -12.01
CA ALA A 122 16.56 -7.82 -11.81
C ALA A 122 16.22 -7.09 -13.12
N LEU A 123 16.89 -7.45 -14.22
CA LEU A 123 16.61 -6.87 -15.55
C LEU A 123 15.20 -7.25 -16.04
N ASP A 124 14.76 -8.50 -15.85
CA ASP A 124 13.39 -8.94 -16.21
C ASP A 124 12.33 -8.16 -15.41
N CYS A 125 12.57 -7.90 -14.13
CA CYS A 125 11.68 -7.08 -13.30
C CYS A 125 11.68 -5.61 -13.77
N MET A 126 12.81 -5.08 -14.22
CA MET A 126 12.92 -3.73 -14.77
C MET A 126 12.22 -3.63 -16.14
N ASP A 127 12.33 -4.65 -16.98
CA ASP A 127 11.60 -4.72 -18.25
C ASP A 127 10.09 -4.72 -18.00
N TYR A 128 9.63 -5.56 -17.09
CA TYR A 128 8.22 -5.64 -16.71
C TYR A 128 7.66 -4.29 -16.20
N THR A 129 8.45 -3.53 -15.43
CA THR A 129 8.03 -2.22 -14.91
C THR A 129 8.33 -1.05 -15.86
N GLY A 130 8.79 -1.34 -17.10
CA GLY A 130 9.14 -0.33 -18.11
C GLY A 130 10.27 0.59 -17.67
N THR A 131 11.29 0.04 -17.00
CA THR A 131 12.46 0.77 -16.50
C THR A 131 13.80 0.18 -16.94
N LEU A 132 13.79 -0.79 -17.87
CA LEU A 132 15.01 -1.47 -18.33
C LEU A 132 16.06 -0.49 -18.87
N GLU A 133 15.64 0.54 -19.59
CA GLU A 133 16.49 1.61 -20.12
C GLU A 133 17.20 2.45 -19.06
N LEU A 134 16.77 2.32 -17.80
CA LEU A 134 17.31 3.01 -16.63
C LEU A 134 18.26 2.12 -15.81
N ALA A 135 18.59 0.92 -16.29
CA ALA A 135 19.38 -0.06 -15.53
C ALA A 135 20.72 0.53 -15.08
N ASP A 136 21.46 1.15 -16.00
CA ASP A 136 22.78 1.73 -15.74
C ASP A 136 22.72 3.21 -15.29
N LYS A 137 21.51 3.80 -15.20
CA LYS A 137 21.34 5.20 -14.87
C LYS A 137 21.33 5.40 -13.35
N PRO A 138 22.07 6.42 -12.82
CA PRO A 138 21.97 6.78 -11.42
C PRO A 138 20.53 7.13 -11.02
N VAL A 139 20.04 6.55 -9.92
CA VAL A 139 18.65 6.76 -9.47
C VAL A 139 18.37 8.21 -9.03
N THR A 140 19.43 8.98 -8.76
CA THR A 140 19.34 10.41 -8.49
C THR A 140 19.02 11.26 -9.74
N GLU A 141 19.15 10.68 -10.94
CA GLU A 141 18.94 11.37 -12.23
C GLU A 141 17.63 10.96 -12.92
N VAL A 142 16.81 10.13 -12.27
CA VAL A 142 15.51 9.70 -12.82
C VAL A 142 14.37 10.53 -12.21
N SER A 143 13.25 10.61 -12.94
CA SER A 143 12.04 11.26 -12.40
C SER A 143 11.44 10.51 -11.22
N GLY A 144 10.60 11.17 -10.42
CA GLY A 144 9.91 10.54 -9.28
C GLY A 144 9.10 9.31 -9.68
N GLY A 145 8.37 9.37 -10.81
CA GLY A 145 7.61 8.23 -11.33
C GLY A 145 8.51 7.08 -11.83
N GLN A 146 9.63 7.39 -12.48
CA GLN A 146 10.62 6.38 -12.85
C GLN A 146 11.23 5.70 -11.62
N LYS A 147 11.59 6.49 -10.60
CA LYS A 147 12.09 5.97 -9.33
C LYS A 147 11.07 5.03 -8.66
N GLN A 148 9.79 5.41 -8.64
CA GLN A 148 8.73 4.58 -8.08
C GLN A 148 8.61 3.23 -8.79
N ARG A 149 8.72 3.21 -10.13
CA ARG A 149 8.70 1.97 -10.92
C ARG A 149 9.95 1.11 -10.70
N ILE A 150 11.14 1.70 -10.52
CA ILE A 150 12.36 0.98 -10.13
C ILE A 150 12.19 0.34 -8.75
N LEU A 151 11.60 1.06 -7.78
CA LEU A 151 11.33 0.52 -6.45
C LEU A 151 10.29 -0.60 -6.49
N LEU A 152 9.31 -0.53 -7.39
CA LEU A 152 8.37 -1.63 -7.63
C LEU A 152 9.09 -2.85 -8.21
N ALA A 153 9.99 -2.67 -9.19
CA ALA A 153 10.85 -3.75 -9.72
C ALA A 153 11.67 -4.43 -8.63
N LYS A 154 12.23 -3.66 -7.67
CA LYS A 154 12.91 -4.19 -6.49
C LYS A 154 12.02 -5.13 -5.67
N VAL A 155 10.76 -4.71 -5.41
CA VAL A 155 9.78 -5.52 -4.66
C VAL A 155 9.48 -6.82 -5.40
N LEU A 156 9.38 -6.77 -6.73
CA LEU A 156 9.20 -7.97 -7.56
C LEU A 156 10.39 -8.90 -7.52
N ALA A 157 11.60 -8.36 -7.67
CA ALA A 157 12.83 -9.13 -7.62
C ALA A 157 13.02 -9.88 -6.30
N GLN A 158 12.37 -9.42 -5.23
CA GLN A 158 12.38 -10.09 -3.93
C GLN A 158 11.58 -11.41 -3.93
N GLN A 159 10.67 -11.64 -4.90
CA GLN A 159 9.91 -12.89 -5.12
C GLN A 159 9.18 -13.45 -3.88
N THR A 160 8.70 -12.61 -3.00
CA THR A 160 7.99 -13.02 -1.78
C THR A 160 6.54 -13.45 -2.05
N PRO A 161 5.92 -14.29 -1.19
CA PRO A 161 4.49 -14.59 -1.28
C PRO A 161 3.58 -13.42 -0.88
N ILE A 162 4.07 -12.49 -0.07
CA ILE A 162 3.30 -11.36 0.46
C ILE A 162 3.99 -10.06 0.06
N LEU A 163 3.22 -9.08 -0.42
CA LEU A 163 3.69 -7.75 -0.81
C LEU A 163 2.93 -6.68 0.00
N PHE A 164 3.68 -5.81 0.64
CA PHE A 164 3.16 -4.62 1.30
C PHE A 164 3.55 -3.38 0.50
N LEU A 165 2.55 -2.59 0.09
CA LEU A 165 2.72 -1.42 -0.76
C LEU A 165 2.19 -0.18 -0.03
N ASP A 166 3.08 0.67 0.46
CA ASP A 166 2.72 1.90 1.18
C ASP A 166 2.61 3.05 0.18
N GLU A 167 1.37 3.38 -0.22
CA GLU A 167 1.03 4.40 -1.21
C GLU A 167 1.79 4.25 -2.55
N PRO A 168 1.66 3.10 -3.23
CA PRO A 168 2.46 2.81 -4.42
C PRO A 168 2.16 3.72 -5.61
N THR A 169 1.04 4.44 -5.59
CA THR A 169 0.53 5.29 -6.67
C THR A 169 0.86 6.77 -6.50
N THR A 170 1.45 7.17 -5.37
CA THR A 170 1.75 8.58 -5.07
C THR A 170 2.73 9.17 -6.09
N GLY A 171 2.34 10.33 -6.68
CA GLY A 171 3.16 11.05 -7.66
C GLY A 171 3.16 10.45 -9.06
N LEU A 172 2.31 9.46 -9.33
CA LEU A 172 2.10 8.88 -10.66
C LEU A 172 0.85 9.49 -11.33
N ASP A 173 0.86 9.55 -12.64
CA ASP A 173 -0.33 9.89 -13.42
C ASP A 173 -1.35 8.74 -13.41
N MET A 174 -2.58 9.03 -13.85
CA MET A 174 -3.70 8.10 -13.79
C MET A 174 -3.45 6.78 -14.52
N VAL A 175 -2.71 6.81 -15.62
CA VAL A 175 -2.41 5.61 -16.42
C VAL A 175 -1.52 4.65 -15.64
N TYR A 176 -0.43 5.18 -15.07
CA TYR A 176 0.49 4.40 -14.25
C TYR A 176 -0.14 3.96 -12.92
N GLN A 177 -1.00 4.78 -12.31
CA GLN A 177 -1.77 4.35 -11.13
C GLN A 177 -2.60 3.10 -11.45
N GLU A 178 -3.35 3.11 -12.54
CA GLU A 178 -4.15 1.95 -12.94
C GLU A 178 -3.30 0.73 -13.29
N GLU A 179 -2.12 0.93 -13.88
CA GLU A 179 -1.17 -0.17 -14.15
C GLU A 179 -0.73 -0.87 -12.87
N ILE A 180 -0.43 -0.13 -11.78
CA ILE A 180 -0.07 -0.72 -10.49
C ILE A 180 -1.21 -1.58 -9.92
N PHE A 181 -2.46 -1.13 -10.02
CA PHE A 181 -3.60 -1.93 -9.56
C PHE A 181 -3.84 -3.17 -10.41
N ARG A 182 -3.70 -3.06 -11.75
CA ARG A 182 -3.78 -4.23 -12.65
C ARG A 182 -2.70 -5.25 -12.32
N PHE A 183 -1.48 -4.77 -12.14
CA PHE A 183 -0.35 -5.57 -11.71
C PHE A 183 -0.61 -6.29 -10.37
N ALA A 184 -1.11 -5.58 -9.35
CA ALA A 184 -1.49 -6.19 -8.08
C ALA A 184 -2.54 -7.31 -8.31
N LYS A 185 -3.51 -7.10 -9.21
CA LYS A 185 -4.52 -8.11 -9.55
C LYS A 185 -3.92 -9.35 -10.23
N GLU A 186 -2.98 -9.17 -11.15
CA GLU A 186 -2.28 -10.28 -11.81
C GLU A 186 -1.46 -11.09 -10.81
N LEU A 187 -0.73 -10.44 -9.93
CA LEU A 187 0.01 -11.11 -8.86
C LEU A 187 -0.90 -11.89 -7.91
N ALA A 188 -2.05 -11.33 -7.55
CA ALA A 188 -3.01 -12.03 -6.68
C ALA A 188 -3.58 -13.28 -7.36
N GLN A 189 -3.86 -13.23 -8.67
CA GLN A 189 -4.25 -14.38 -9.47
C GLN A 189 -3.17 -15.48 -9.52
N MET A 190 -1.90 -15.10 -9.35
CA MET A 190 -0.77 -16.02 -9.23
C MET A 190 -0.53 -16.50 -7.78
N GLY A 191 -1.47 -16.23 -6.85
CA GLY A 191 -1.40 -16.64 -5.46
C GLY A 191 -0.59 -15.71 -4.54
N LYS A 192 -0.17 -14.52 -5.01
CA LYS A 192 0.46 -13.53 -4.12
C LYS A 192 -0.60 -12.80 -3.30
N THR A 193 -0.28 -12.46 -2.06
CA THR A 193 -1.15 -11.66 -1.19
C THR A 193 -0.63 -10.24 -1.12
N ILE A 194 -1.49 -9.25 -1.38
CA ILE A 194 -1.10 -7.85 -1.45
C ILE A 194 -1.86 -7.05 -0.39
N LEU A 195 -1.14 -6.32 0.46
CA LEU A 195 -1.70 -5.28 1.32
C LEU A 195 -1.19 -3.94 0.81
N MET A 196 -2.09 -3.02 0.50
CA MET A 196 -1.71 -1.72 -0.03
C MET A 196 -2.45 -0.58 0.68
N VAL A 197 -1.71 0.46 1.04
CA VAL A 197 -2.31 1.74 1.45
C VAL A 197 -2.75 2.47 0.21
N VAL A 198 -4.04 2.82 0.14
CA VAL A 198 -4.67 3.39 -1.06
C VAL A 198 -5.36 4.71 -0.71
N HIS A 199 -5.19 5.71 -1.57
CA HIS A 199 -5.90 6.99 -1.51
C HIS A 199 -7.02 7.08 -2.55
N GLU A 200 -6.87 6.43 -3.69
CA GLU A 200 -7.81 6.45 -4.82
C GLU A 200 -8.93 5.44 -4.59
N LEU A 201 -10.03 5.87 -3.93
CA LEU A 201 -11.14 5.01 -3.54
C LEU A 201 -11.77 4.26 -4.72
N ASN A 202 -11.86 4.92 -5.89
CA ASN A 202 -12.44 4.32 -7.09
C ASN A 202 -11.58 3.17 -7.64
N PHE A 203 -10.25 3.28 -7.57
CA PHE A 203 -9.37 2.16 -7.91
C PHE A 203 -9.44 1.04 -6.87
N ALA A 204 -9.50 1.38 -5.58
CA ALA A 204 -9.68 0.38 -4.54
C ALA A 204 -10.99 -0.39 -4.71
N ALA A 205 -12.09 0.29 -5.03
CA ALA A 205 -13.39 -0.34 -5.32
C ALA A 205 -13.33 -1.30 -6.51
N LYS A 206 -12.52 -0.97 -7.54
CA LYS A 206 -12.41 -1.76 -8.77
C LYS A 206 -11.47 -2.97 -8.65
N TYR A 207 -10.41 -2.85 -7.84
CA TYR A 207 -9.30 -3.79 -7.88
C TYR A 207 -9.07 -4.57 -6.59
N CYS A 208 -9.40 -4.00 -5.42
CA CYS A 208 -9.23 -4.70 -4.16
C CYS A 208 -10.34 -5.75 -3.97
N SER A 209 -9.97 -6.91 -3.43
CA SER A 209 -10.94 -7.94 -3.03
C SER A 209 -11.50 -7.69 -1.63
N ARG A 210 -10.78 -6.88 -0.83
CA ARG A 210 -11.10 -6.60 0.57
C ARG A 210 -10.60 -5.23 0.98
N ILE A 211 -11.34 -4.58 1.86
CA ILE A 211 -11.04 -3.23 2.37
C ILE A 211 -10.94 -3.27 3.89
N LEU A 212 -9.83 -2.75 4.41
CA LEU A 212 -9.67 -2.38 5.81
C LEU A 212 -9.87 -0.86 5.91
N LEU A 213 -11.05 -0.42 6.32
CA LEU A 213 -11.40 0.99 6.45
C LEU A 213 -11.05 1.49 7.84
N LEU A 214 -10.06 2.38 7.95
CA LEU A 214 -9.63 3.02 9.19
C LEU A 214 -10.31 4.38 9.38
N GLY A 215 -10.81 4.62 10.58
CA GLY A 215 -11.38 5.90 10.98
C GLY A 215 -11.60 5.94 12.49
N GLU A 216 -11.69 7.12 13.08
CA GLU A 216 -11.96 7.30 14.51
C GLU A 216 -11.00 6.51 15.43
N GLY A 217 -9.75 6.29 14.99
CA GLY A 217 -8.77 5.50 15.75
C GLY A 217 -9.02 3.98 15.77
N LYS A 218 -9.84 3.43 14.89
CA LYS A 218 -10.17 2.00 14.84
C LYS A 218 -10.45 1.50 13.43
N LEU A 219 -10.61 0.20 13.29
CA LEU A 219 -11.09 -0.44 12.07
C LEU A 219 -12.62 -0.29 12.02
N LEU A 220 -13.14 0.51 11.08
CA LEU A 220 -14.57 0.74 10.91
C LEU A 220 -15.23 -0.35 10.06
N ALA A 221 -14.49 -0.91 9.09
CA ALA A 221 -14.94 -2.02 8.28
C ALA A 221 -13.76 -2.92 7.87
N ASP A 222 -14.04 -4.21 7.77
CA ASP A 222 -13.20 -5.25 7.22
C ASP A 222 -14.08 -6.14 6.35
N ALA A 223 -14.21 -5.79 5.06
CA ALA A 223 -15.21 -6.39 4.18
C ALA A 223 -14.83 -6.21 2.69
N ALA A 224 -15.63 -6.81 1.81
CA ALA A 224 -15.56 -6.53 0.37
C ALA A 224 -15.86 -5.04 0.07
N PRO A 225 -15.37 -4.48 -1.05
CA PRO A 225 -15.61 -3.08 -1.39
C PRO A 225 -17.09 -2.67 -1.36
N GLU A 226 -18.00 -3.54 -1.81
CA GLU A 226 -19.44 -3.28 -1.84
C GLU A 226 -20.04 -3.05 -0.45
N GLU A 227 -19.50 -3.71 0.57
CA GLU A 227 -19.97 -3.61 1.96
C GLU A 227 -19.21 -2.51 2.72
N ALA A 228 -17.93 -2.32 2.44
CA ALA A 228 -17.10 -1.32 3.10
C ALA A 228 -17.37 0.11 2.59
N PHE A 229 -17.73 0.27 1.30
CA PHE A 229 -17.95 1.57 0.69
C PHE A 229 -19.43 1.96 0.71
N THR A 230 -19.94 2.19 1.92
CA THR A 230 -21.24 2.84 2.13
C THR A 230 -21.05 4.32 2.41
N GLU A 231 -22.06 5.15 2.07
CA GLU A 231 -22.04 6.58 2.36
C GLU A 231 -21.78 6.86 3.85
N GLU A 232 -22.41 6.06 4.75
CA GLU A 232 -22.27 6.20 6.19
C GLU A 232 -20.83 5.92 6.66
N LEU A 233 -20.25 4.77 6.30
CA LEU A 233 -18.91 4.36 6.73
C LEU A 233 -17.85 5.28 6.18
N LEU A 234 -17.95 5.66 4.90
CA LEU A 234 -16.99 6.56 4.27
C LEU A 234 -17.10 7.98 4.85
N SER A 235 -18.32 8.50 5.08
CA SER A 235 -18.49 9.82 5.68
C SER A 235 -17.90 9.87 7.10
N ARG A 236 -18.04 8.82 7.89
CA ARG A 236 -17.38 8.72 9.20
C ARG A 236 -15.86 8.62 9.10
N ALA A 237 -15.35 7.79 8.18
CA ALA A 237 -13.91 7.59 8.02
C ALA A 237 -13.18 8.86 7.56
N TYR A 238 -13.83 9.66 6.71
CA TYR A 238 -13.26 10.86 6.10
C TYR A 238 -13.66 12.16 6.77
N ASP A 239 -14.66 12.12 7.67
CA ASP A 239 -15.25 13.31 8.29
C ASP A 239 -15.74 14.31 7.22
N ALA A 240 -16.49 13.80 6.22
CA ALA A 240 -16.98 14.54 5.07
C ALA A 240 -18.25 13.89 4.50
N ASP A 241 -19.10 14.67 3.86
CA ASP A 241 -20.27 14.15 3.15
C ASP A 241 -19.81 13.44 1.88
N ILE A 242 -19.94 12.12 1.86
CA ILE A 242 -19.57 11.28 0.72
C ILE A 242 -20.82 10.69 0.07
N GLN A 243 -20.80 10.62 -1.25
CA GLN A 243 -21.80 9.96 -2.06
C GLN A 243 -21.20 8.71 -2.71
N VAL A 244 -21.94 7.62 -2.65
CA VAL A 244 -21.59 6.35 -3.32
C VAL A 244 -22.67 6.04 -4.33
N THR A 245 -22.27 5.96 -5.60
CA THR A 245 -23.17 5.63 -6.71
C THR A 245 -22.60 4.47 -7.51
N ARG A 246 -23.36 3.96 -8.47
CA ARG A 246 -22.86 2.99 -9.46
C ARG A 246 -22.82 3.63 -10.83
N ASN A 247 -21.66 3.48 -11.47
CA ASN A 247 -21.51 3.94 -12.84
C ASN A 247 -22.45 3.14 -13.78
N PRO A 248 -23.33 3.80 -14.53
CA PRO A 248 -24.32 3.11 -15.37
C PRO A 248 -23.70 2.33 -16.54
N LEU A 249 -22.45 2.62 -16.92
CA LEU A 249 -21.79 1.98 -18.06
C LEU A 249 -21.11 0.65 -17.68
N ASN A 250 -20.52 0.57 -16.48
CA ASN A 250 -19.71 -0.58 -16.08
C ASN A 250 -20.10 -1.17 -14.71
N ASN A 251 -21.13 -0.60 -14.07
CA ASN A 251 -21.66 -1.00 -12.74
C ASN A 251 -20.65 -0.91 -11.58
N ASN A 252 -19.48 -0.28 -11.78
CA ASN A 252 -18.50 -0.06 -10.71
C ASN A 252 -19.02 0.97 -9.72
N LEU A 253 -18.56 0.85 -8.46
CA LEU A 253 -18.79 1.89 -7.46
C LEU A 253 -18.05 3.18 -7.86
N GLU A 254 -18.72 4.30 -7.72
CA GLU A 254 -18.17 5.65 -7.87
C GLU A 254 -18.34 6.40 -6.54
N ILE A 255 -17.22 6.83 -5.98
CA ILE A 255 -17.15 7.53 -4.72
C ILE A 255 -16.80 9.00 -5.02
N THR A 256 -17.66 9.92 -4.57
CA THR A 256 -17.50 11.37 -4.75
C THR A 256 -17.86 12.10 -3.46
N THR A 257 -17.35 13.33 -3.30
CA THR A 257 -17.75 14.20 -2.19
C THR A 257 -19.02 14.98 -2.53
N LYS A 258 -19.96 15.07 -1.58
CA LYS A 258 -21.12 15.97 -1.69
C LYS A 258 -20.68 17.39 -1.32
N VAL A 259 -20.95 18.34 -2.18
CA VAL A 259 -20.74 19.76 -1.86
C VAL A 259 -21.92 20.26 -1.06
N ASN A 260 -21.73 20.56 0.22
CA ASN A 260 -22.77 21.12 1.07
C ASN A 260 -23.06 22.58 0.62
N ALA A 261 -24.28 22.87 0.20
CA ALA A 261 -24.68 24.19 -0.29
C ALA A 261 -24.44 25.32 0.73
N LYS A 262 -24.54 25.02 2.04
CA LYS A 262 -24.29 26.02 3.11
C LYS A 262 -22.80 26.33 3.27
N GLU A 263 -21.92 25.31 3.16
CA GLU A 263 -20.47 25.51 3.18
C GLU A 263 -20.01 26.27 1.95
N LYS A 264 -20.52 25.93 0.78
CA LYS A 264 -20.24 26.65 -0.47
C LYS A 264 -20.64 28.11 -0.40
N ALA A 265 -21.79 28.45 0.20
CA ALA A 265 -22.22 29.83 0.39
C ALA A 265 -21.28 30.59 1.34
N LYS A 266 -20.81 29.96 2.42
CA LYS A 266 -19.85 30.53 3.37
C LYS A 266 -18.48 30.76 2.74
N GLU A 267 -17.98 29.77 1.98
CA GLU A 267 -16.73 29.88 1.23
C GLU A 267 -16.80 30.98 0.16
N THR A 268 -17.90 31.04 -0.58
CA THR A 268 -18.12 32.07 -1.59
C THR A 268 -18.11 33.48 -0.95
N ALA A 269 -18.78 33.64 0.20
CA ALA A 269 -18.77 34.93 0.93
C ALA A 269 -17.36 35.30 1.43
N LEU A 270 -16.55 34.30 1.84
CA LEU A 270 -15.15 34.49 2.26
C LEU A 270 -14.26 34.87 1.05
N LEU A 271 -14.42 34.17 -0.07
CA LEU A 271 -13.71 34.48 -1.33
C LEU A 271 -14.02 35.89 -1.82
N HIS A 272 -15.29 36.34 -1.77
CA HIS A 272 -15.64 37.74 -2.09
C HIS A 272 -14.92 38.74 -1.21
N LYS A 273 -14.74 38.47 0.09
CA LYS A 273 -13.97 39.33 0.99
C LYS A 273 -12.48 39.35 0.67
N ILE A 274 -11.91 38.22 0.27
CA ILE A 274 -10.47 38.08 -0.07
C ILE A 274 -10.17 38.73 -1.42
N CYS A 275 -11.08 38.63 -2.39
CA CYS A 275 -10.90 39.15 -3.75
C CYS A 275 -11.39 40.61 -3.94
N ALA A 276 -11.99 41.21 -2.91
CA ALA A 276 -12.49 42.59 -2.94
C ALA A 276 -11.45 43.66 -2.53
N MET A 277 -10.15 43.40 -2.84
CA MET A 277 -9.07 44.39 -2.75
C MET A 277 -8.73 44.97 -4.11
#